data_b00d1e2daea8405b87a075b33f5a88cf
#
_entry.id   b00d1e2daea8405b87a075b33f5a88cf
#
_cell.length_a   1.000
_cell.length_b   1.000
_cell.length_c   1.000
_cell.angle_alpha   90.00
_cell.angle_beta   90.00
_cell.angle_gamma   90.00
#
_symmetry.space_group_name_H-M   'P 1'
#
loop_
_entity.id
_entity.type
_entity.pdbx_description
1 polymer ?
#
loop_
_entity_poly.entity_id
_entity_poly.type
_entity_poly.pdbx_seq_one_letter_code
_entity_poly.pdbx_strand_id
1 'polypeptide(L)' 'MSVVNLVGLVLSAGLAVFLLAALLFPERF' A
#
# COMPACT_ATOMS: atom_id res chain seq x y z
N MET A 1 14.52 -6.37 13.82
CA MET A 1 13.87 -5.42 12.94
C MET A 1 13.93 -4.04 13.51
N SER A 2 14.17 -3.07 12.71
CA SER A 2 14.23 -1.72 13.20
C SER A 2 12.95 -0.98 12.88
N VAL A 3 12.74 0.12 13.54
CA VAL A 3 11.55 0.95 13.31
C VAL A 3 11.47 1.38 11.86
N VAL A 4 12.60 1.68 11.27
CA VAL A 4 12.65 2.13 9.89
C VAL A 4 12.12 1.02 8.97
N ASN A 5 12.51 -0.22 9.23
CA ASN A 5 12.03 -1.33 8.42
C ASN A 5 10.54 -1.54 8.61
N LEU A 6 10.06 -1.37 9.82
CA LEU A 6 8.65 -1.54 10.09
C LEU A 6 7.83 -0.47 9.37
N VAL A 7 8.29 0.77 9.41
CA VAL A 7 7.61 1.86 8.73
C VAL A 7 7.60 1.62 7.23
N GLY A 8 8.72 1.16 6.68
CA GLY A 8 8.80 0.85 5.26
C GLY A 8 7.83 -0.24 4.87
N LEU A 9 7.70 -1.25 5.72
CA LEU A 9 6.79 -2.36 5.45
C LEU A 9 5.35 -1.87 5.42
N VAL A 10 4.98 -1.05 6.39
CA VAL A 10 3.61 -0.53 6.47
C VAL A 10 3.29 0.33 5.25
N LEU A 11 4.22 1.20 4.87
CA LEU A 11 4.02 2.06 3.71
C LEU A 11 3.92 1.23 2.43
N SER A 12 4.77 0.24 2.28
CA SER A 12 4.74 -0.61 1.10
C SER A 12 3.43 -1.37 1.01
N ALA A 13 2.97 -1.91 2.13
CA ALA A 13 1.71 -2.64 2.15
C ALA A 13 0.54 -1.72 1.79
N GLY A 14 0.56 -0.49 2.32
CA GLY A 14 -0.47 0.48 2.02
C GLY A 14 -0.52 0.82 0.54
N LEU A 15 0.65 1.06 -0.05
CA LEU A 15 0.71 1.37 -1.47
C LEU A 15 0.26 0.19 -2.32
N ALA A 16 0.64 -1.01 -1.94
CA ALA A 16 0.25 -2.20 -2.68
C ALA A 16 -1.26 -2.36 -2.68
N VAL A 17 -1.88 -2.17 -1.53
CA VAL A 17 -3.33 -2.27 -1.41
C VAL A 17 -3.99 -1.17 -2.24
N PHE A 18 -3.43 0.03 -2.20
CA PHE A 18 -3.97 1.14 -2.96
C PHE A 18 -3.91 0.84 -4.46
N LEU A 19 -2.81 0.28 -4.93
CA LEU A 19 -2.68 -0.06 -6.35
C LEU A 19 -3.65 -1.17 -6.74
N LEU A 20 -3.83 -2.16 -5.87
CA LEU A 20 -4.76 -3.22 -6.15
C LEU A 20 -6.18 -2.69 -6.23
N ALA A 21 -6.55 -1.80 -5.33
CA ALA A 21 -7.88 -1.20 -5.35
C ALA A 21 -8.09 -0.40 -6.62
N ALA A 22 -7.07 0.31 -7.06
CA ALA A 22 -7.15 1.10 -8.27
C ALA A 22 -7.34 0.22 -9.50
N LEU A 23 -6.75 -0.97 -9.49
CA LEU A 23 -6.89 -1.88 -10.61
C LEU A 23 -8.23 -2.59 -10.60
N LEU A 24 -8.72 -2.94 -9.43
CA LEU A 24 -9.98 -3.65 -9.31
C LEU A 24 -11.17 -2.72 -9.48
N PHE A 25 -11.05 -1.50 -8.96
CA PHE A 25 -12.15 -0.54 -9.08
C PHE A 25 -11.63 0.75 -9.66
N PRO A 26 -11.36 0.75 -10.96
CA PRO A 26 -10.80 1.94 -11.61
C PRO A 26 -11.74 3.14 -11.60
N GLU A 27 -13.02 2.90 -11.43
CA GLU A 27 -13.92 4.01 -11.46
C GLU A 27 -14.22 4.55 -10.09
N ARG A 28 -13.36 4.35 -9.10
CA ARG A 28 -13.58 4.87 -7.87
C ARG A 28 -13.50 6.31 -7.88
N PHE A 29 -13.70 7.10 -8.26
CA PHE A 29 -13.69 8.40 -8.16
C PHE A 29 -14.07 9.10 -9.32
#